data_bfc4c68a9e1a927d0558daf36adc1a1f
#
_entry.id   bfc4c68a9e1a927d0558daf36adc1a1f
#
_cell.length_a   1.000
_cell.length_b   1.000
_cell.length_c   1.000
_cell.angle_alpha   90.00
_cell.angle_beta   90.00
_cell.angle_gamma   90.00
#
_symmetry.space_group_name_H-M   'P 1'
#
loop_
_entity.id
_entity.type
_entity.pdbx_description
1 polymer ?
#
loop_
_entity_poly.entity_id
_entity_poly.type
_entity_poly.pdbx_seq_one_letter_code
_entity_poly.pdbx_strand_id
1 'polypeptide(L)'
;MEKTEIKNGSEIYDTVRELLCLFGADSVQTVEFTDSSHGDSDIRHNYLIDRKYVLRINSAPVMTDGRLEELNRLIERYREFGMHAPKFLKAKDGRFIVERDGNICYLSEYLDETVADDVKDGCLEELRTQSRIFIARFAEKYRN
;
A
#
# COMPACT_ATOMS: atom_id res chain seq x y z
N MET A 1 -6.72 -15.03 -5.96
CA MET A 1 -5.39 -15.28 -5.34
C MET A 1 -5.56 -15.91 -3.98
N GLU A 2 -4.83 -16.98 -3.75
CA GLU A 2 -4.86 -17.64 -2.46
C GLU A 2 -4.04 -16.88 -1.43
N LYS A 3 -4.61 -16.74 -0.24
CA LYS A 3 -3.90 -16.19 0.92
C LYS A 3 -3.32 -17.36 1.71
N THR A 4 -2.03 -17.29 1.97
CA THR A 4 -1.32 -18.29 2.76
C THR A 4 -0.92 -17.69 4.10
N GLU A 5 -1.26 -18.36 5.18
CA GLU A 5 -0.83 -17.92 6.51
C GLU A 5 0.66 -18.15 6.69
N ILE A 6 1.37 -17.13 7.17
CA ILE A 6 2.79 -17.20 7.50
C ILE A 6 2.91 -17.47 8.99
N LYS A 7 3.57 -18.55 9.34
CA LYS A 7 3.69 -18.98 10.74
C LYS A 7 4.70 -18.14 11.49
N ASN A 8 4.36 -17.81 12.73
CA ASN A 8 5.26 -17.18 13.68
C ASN A 8 6.50 -18.07 13.88
N GLY A 9 7.68 -17.44 13.86
CA GLY A 9 8.96 -18.14 13.98
C GLY A 9 9.60 -18.54 12.67
N SER A 10 8.90 -18.38 11.54
CA SER A 10 9.52 -18.58 10.23
C SER A 10 10.43 -17.41 9.87
N GLU A 11 11.38 -17.63 8.96
CA GLU A 11 12.29 -16.59 8.49
C GLU A 11 11.53 -15.43 7.82
N ILE A 12 10.51 -15.75 7.03
CA ILE A 12 9.67 -14.73 6.36
C ILE A 12 8.91 -13.91 7.39
N TYR A 13 8.37 -14.54 8.41
CA TYR A 13 7.66 -13.85 9.50
C TYR A 13 8.58 -12.85 10.19
N ASP A 14 9.81 -13.27 10.50
CA ASP A 14 10.80 -12.42 11.16
C ASP A 14 11.18 -11.23 10.28
N THR A 15 11.35 -11.44 8.98
CA THR A 15 11.64 -10.37 8.03
C THR A 15 10.50 -9.35 7.96
N VAL A 16 9.26 -9.82 7.87
CA VAL A 16 8.07 -8.96 7.87
C VAL A 16 8.00 -8.13 9.15
N ARG A 17 8.22 -8.78 10.27
CA ARG A 17 8.19 -8.11 11.59
C ARG A 17 9.28 -7.04 11.71
N GLU A 18 10.50 -7.32 11.25
CA GLU A 18 11.58 -6.34 11.22
C GLU A 18 11.22 -5.12 10.36
N LEU A 19 10.66 -5.35 9.18
CA LEU A 19 10.24 -4.26 8.29
C LEU A 19 9.13 -3.43 8.93
N LEU A 20 8.16 -4.09 9.57
CA LEU A 20 7.06 -3.38 10.24
C LEU A 20 7.56 -2.50 11.39
N CYS A 21 8.62 -2.92 12.10
CA CYS A 21 9.23 -2.09 13.13
C CYS A 21 9.73 -0.76 12.56
N LEU A 22 10.24 -0.75 11.32
CA LEU A 22 10.69 0.47 10.66
C LEU A 22 9.53 1.43 10.37
N PHE A 23 8.31 0.92 10.30
CA PHE A 23 7.09 1.74 10.13
C PHE A 23 6.39 2.02 11.46
N GLY A 24 6.98 1.63 12.58
CA GLY A 24 6.41 1.87 13.91
C GLY A 24 5.36 0.86 14.36
N ALA A 25 5.19 -0.24 13.64
CA ALA A 25 4.25 -1.30 14.00
C ALA A 25 4.97 -2.40 14.78
N ASP A 26 4.91 -2.33 16.11
CA ASP A 26 5.70 -3.21 16.98
C ASP A 26 5.04 -4.55 17.29
N SER A 27 3.73 -4.66 17.08
CA SER A 27 2.98 -5.86 17.44
C SER A 27 2.38 -6.50 16.19
N VAL A 28 2.81 -7.72 15.90
CA VAL A 28 2.32 -8.51 14.76
C VAL A 28 1.81 -9.84 15.29
N GLN A 29 0.55 -10.16 15.04
CA GLN A 29 -0.05 -11.42 15.47
C GLN A 29 -0.30 -12.35 14.29
N THR A 30 -0.86 -11.85 13.18
CA THR A 30 -1.16 -12.65 12.02
C THR A 30 -0.57 -12.05 10.76
N VAL A 31 -0.02 -12.89 9.89
CA VAL A 31 0.52 -12.51 8.59
C VAL A 31 -0.03 -13.47 7.54
N GLU A 32 -0.68 -12.91 6.52
CA GLU A 32 -1.15 -13.69 5.37
C GLU A 32 -0.41 -13.21 4.11
N PHE A 33 -0.04 -14.14 3.26
CA PHE A 33 0.76 -13.88 2.05
C PHE A 33 -0.08 -14.07 0.80
N THR A 34 0.04 -13.12 -0.15
CA THR A 34 -0.46 -13.26 -1.51
C THR A 34 0.62 -12.86 -2.51
N ASP A 35 0.69 -13.57 -3.63
CA ASP A 35 1.66 -13.33 -4.68
C ASP A 35 0.97 -12.71 -5.89
N SER A 36 1.35 -11.48 -6.24
CA SER A 36 0.84 -10.78 -7.42
C SER A 36 1.94 -10.53 -8.45
N SER A 37 3.00 -11.33 -8.42
CA SER A 37 4.15 -11.19 -9.32
C SER A 37 3.78 -11.36 -10.78
N HIS A 38 4.52 -10.67 -11.65
CA HIS A 38 4.41 -10.76 -13.12
C HIS A 38 5.68 -11.40 -13.68
N GLY A 39 5.92 -12.68 -13.34
CA GLY A 39 7.12 -13.44 -13.73
C GLY A 39 8.28 -13.22 -12.77
N ASP A 40 9.42 -13.86 -13.06
CA ASP A 40 10.57 -13.90 -12.16
C ASP A 40 11.31 -12.56 -12.06
N SER A 41 11.14 -11.68 -13.05
CA SER A 41 11.78 -10.36 -13.08
C SER A 41 10.95 -9.26 -12.45
N ASP A 42 9.70 -9.54 -12.10
CA ASP A 42 8.78 -8.57 -11.49
C ASP A 42 8.06 -9.25 -10.32
N ILE A 43 8.79 -9.42 -9.24
CA ILE A 43 8.28 -10.04 -8.01
C ILE A 43 7.48 -9.01 -7.23
N ARG A 44 6.25 -9.38 -6.86
CA ARG A 44 5.35 -8.56 -6.04
C ARG A 44 4.73 -9.42 -4.96
N HIS A 45 5.29 -9.33 -3.76
CA HIS A 45 4.81 -10.06 -2.60
C HIS A 45 4.01 -9.14 -1.71
N ASN A 46 2.81 -9.56 -1.31
CA ASN A 46 1.92 -8.80 -0.45
C ASN A 46 1.69 -9.56 0.84
N TYR A 47 1.88 -8.88 1.96
CA TYR A 47 1.66 -9.44 3.29
C TYR A 47 0.56 -8.65 3.98
N LEU A 48 -0.56 -9.33 4.28
CA LEU A 48 -1.66 -8.75 5.05
C LEU A 48 -1.38 -8.98 6.53
N ILE A 49 -1.26 -7.88 7.28
CA ILE A 49 -0.84 -7.88 8.68
C ILE A 49 -2.03 -7.55 9.57
N ASP A 50 -2.44 -8.49 10.41
CA ASP A 50 -3.52 -8.31 11.40
C ASP A 50 -4.80 -7.73 10.81
N ARG A 51 -5.02 -7.89 9.50
CA ARG A 51 -6.12 -7.29 8.76
C ARG A 51 -6.20 -5.76 8.90
N LYS A 52 -5.06 -5.13 9.21
CA LYS A 52 -4.92 -3.68 9.38
C LYS A 52 -4.01 -3.04 8.35
N TYR A 53 -2.99 -3.77 7.90
CA TYR A 53 -1.95 -3.23 7.02
C TYR A 53 -1.63 -4.19 5.90
N VAL A 54 -1.16 -3.63 4.78
CA VAL A 54 -0.58 -4.42 3.69
C VAL A 54 0.86 -3.96 3.50
N LEU A 55 1.80 -4.87 3.70
CA LEU A 55 3.21 -4.66 3.40
C LEU A 55 3.50 -5.24 2.02
N ARG A 56 4.00 -4.41 1.11
CA ARG A 56 4.36 -4.83 -0.24
C ARG A 56 5.87 -4.85 -0.39
N ILE A 57 6.38 -5.94 -0.95
CA ILE A 57 7.81 -6.10 -1.27
C ILE A 57 7.92 -6.38 -2.76
N ASN A 58 8.49 -5.45 -3.51
CA ASN A 58 8.60 -5.51 -4.97
C ASN A 58 10.07 -5.53 -5.39
N SER A 59 10.40 -6.38 -6.39
CA SER A 59 11.75 -6.43 -6.94
C SER A 59 12.03 -5.29 -7.92
N ALA A 60 11.00 -4.84 -8.64
CA ALA A 60 11.15 -3.74 -9.59
C ALA A 60 10.88 -2.39 -8.91
N PRO A 61 11.73 -1.35 -9.15
CA PRO A 61 11.59 -0.07 -8.48
C PRO A 61 10.54 0.82 -9.17
N VAL A 62 9.31 0.32 -9.32
CA VAL A 62 8.22 1.05 -9.99
C VAL A 62 7.55 2.07 -9.08
N MET A 63 7.62 1.86 -7.76
CA MET A 63 7.08 2.80 -6.78
C MET A 63 8.18 3.68 -6.20
N THR A 64 7.86 4.95 -6.00
CA THR A 64 8.78 5.94 -5.42
C THR A 64 8.08 6.73 -4.33
N ASP A 65 8.86 7.41 -3.49
CA ASP A 65 8.29 8.29 -2.45
C ASP A 65 7.39 9.36 -3.08
N GLY A 66 7.79 9.94 -4.21
CA GLY A 66 6.99 10.95 -4.90
C GLY A 66 5.65 10.43 -5.40
N ARG A 67 5.63 9.22 -5.95
CA ARG A 67 4.39 8.59 -6.41
C ARG A 67 3.45 8.30 -5.24
N LEU A 68 3.98 7.81 -4.14
CA LEU A 68 3.17 7.51 -2.96
C LEU A 68 2.63 8.78 -2.31
N GLU A 69 3.41 9.86 -2.31
CA GLU A 69 2.94 11.16 -1.83
C GLU A 69 1.75 11.67 -2.66
N GLU A 70 1.84 11.57 -3.98
CA GLU A 70 0.74 11.97 -4.87
C GLU A 70 -0.49 11.09 -4.71
N LEU A 71 -0.30 9.79 -4.57
CA LEU A 71 -1.41 8.85 -4.31
C LEU A 71 -2.11 9.19 -3.00
N ASN A 72 -1.37 9.52 -1.95
CA ASN A 72 -1.96 9.91 -0.67
C ASN A 72 -2.77 11.21 -0.78
N ARG A 73 -2.35 12.16 -1.59
CA ARG A 73 -3.13 13.37 -1.84
C ARG A 73 -4.49 13.04 -2.46
N LEU A 74 -4.49 12.14 -3.44
CA LEU A 74 -5.74 11.68 -4.06
C LEU A 74 -6.62 10.93 -3.05
N ILE A 75 -6.01 10.07 -2.25
CA ILE A 75 -6.73 9.32 -1.21
C ILE A 75 -7.38 10.26 -0.20
N GLU A 76 -6.69 11.33 0.20
CA GLU A 76 -7.26 12.34 1.09
C GLU A 76 -8.47 13.04 0.47
N ARG A 77 -8.41 13.35 -0.83
CA ARG A 77 -9.56 13.91 -1.55
C ARG A 77 -10.75 12.95 -1.53
N TYR A 78 -10.51 11.66 -1.76
CA TYR A 78 -11.55 10.65 -1.68
C TYR A 78 -12.20 10.63 -0.29
N ARG A 79 -11.37 10.69 0.76
CA ARG A 79 -11.87 10.69 2.14
C ARG A 79 -12.71 11.93 2.46
N GLU A 80 -12.37 13.09 1.91
CA GLU A 80 -13.16 14.31 2.05
C GLU A 80 -14.57 14.14 1.48
N PHE A 81 -14.72 13.31 0.46
CA PHE A 81 -16.02 13.01 -0.15
C PHE A 81 -16.74 11.82 0.49
N GLY A 82 -16.19 11.26 1.57
CA GLY A 82 -16.80 10.13 2.28
C GLY A 82 -16.44 8.75 1.72
N MET A 83 -15.49 8.66 0.80
CA MET A 83 -15.03 7.37 0.30
C MET A 83 -13.91 6.83 1.18
N HIS A 84 -13.97 5.53 1.47
CA HIS A 84 -12.92 4.85 2.21
C HIS A 84 -11.83 4.41 1.24
N ALA A 85 -10.61 4.88 1.47
CA ALA A 85 -9.45 4.49 0.68
C ALA A 85 -8.25 4.28 1.61
N PRO A 86 -7.47 3.22 1.42
CA PRO A 86 -6.32 2.94 2.27
C PRO A 86 -5.18 3.91 2.00
N LYS A 87 -4.63 4.49 3.05
CA LYS A 87 -3.53 5.44 2.99
C LYS A 87 -2.20 4.72 3.06
N PHE A 88 -1.18 5.25 2.36
CA PHE A 88 0.20 4.78 2.52
C PHE A 88 0.82 5.42 3.75
N LEU A 89 1.62 4.65 4.47
CA LEU A 89 2.22 5.06 5.73
C LEU A 89 3.71 5.31 5.56
N LYS A 90 4.21 6.32 6.26
CA LYS A 90 5.65 6.63 6.27
C LYS A 90 6.37 5.79 7.30
N ALA A 91 7.60 5.39 6.97
CA ALA A 91 8.52 4.81 7.92
C ALA A 91 8.97 5.87 8.92
N LYS A 92 9.66 5.43 9.98
CA LYS A 92 10.15 6.32 11.04
C LYS A 92 11.11 7.39 10.54
N ASP A 93 11.81 7.14 9.42
CA ASP A 93 12.71 8.11 8.79
C ASP A 93 11.99 9.17 7.96
N GLY A 94 10.67 9.11 7.85
CA GLY A 94 9.85 10.05 7.09
C GLY A 94 9.67 9.71 5.61
N ARG A 95 10.27 8.62 5.14
CA ARG A 95 10.11 8.14 3.77
C ARG A 95 9.06 7.04 3.70
N PHE A 96 8.41 6.89 2.54
CA PHE A 96 7.47 5.78 2.31
C PHE A 96 8.20 4.50 1.96
N ILE A 97 9.29 4.59 1.20
CA ILE A 97 10.00 3.44 0.66
C ILE A 97 11.14 3.04 1.60
N VAL A 98 11.19 1.76 1.93
CA VAL A 98 12.31 1.13 2.62
C VAL A 98 12.93 0.13 1.65
N GLU A 99 14.24 0.19 1.48
CA GLU A 99 14.96 -0.77 0.65
C GLU A 99 15.51 -1.90 1.52
N ARG A 100 15.35 -3.13 1.03
CA ARG A 100 15.92 -4.31 1.70
C ARG A 100 16.29 -5.36 0.67
N ASP A 101 17.56 -5.76 0.66
CA ASP A 101 18.07 -6.81 -0.22
C ASP A 101 17.77 -6.56 -1.71
N GLY A 102 17.85 -5.29 -2.12
CA GLY A 102 17.57 -4.88 -3.49
C GLY A 102 16.11 -4.73 -3.84
N ASN A 103 15.21 -4.99 -2.90
CA ASN A 103 13.78 -4.83 -3.08
C ASN A 103 13.28 -3.53 -2.46
N ILE A 104 12.18 -3.00 -3.00
CA ILE A 104 11.49 -1.87 -2.39
C ILE A 104 10.31 -2.37 -1.55
N CYS A 105 10.16 -1.79 -0.37
CA CYS A 105 9.12 -2.16 0.58
C CYS A 105 8.32 -0.93 0.96
N TYR A 106 7.00 -1.04 1.01
CA TYR A 106 6.13 0.05 1.45
C TYR A 106 4.86 -0.50 2.09
N LEU A 107 4.27 0.29 2.97
CA LEU A 107 3.16 -0.11 3.82
C LEU A 107 1.95 0.75 3.57
N SER A 108 0.78 0.13 3.51
CA SER A 108 -0.50 0.85 3.47
C SER A 108 -1.45 0.31 4.52
N GLU A 109 -2.47 1.11 4.84
CA GLU A 109 -3.62 0.61 5.58
C GLU A 109 -4.32 -0.46 4.75
N TYR A 110 -5.03 -1.36 5.41
CA TYR A 110 -5.94 -2.31 4.78
C TYR A 110 -7.36 -1.97 5.20
N LEU A 111 -8.25 -1.86 4.21
CA LEU A 111 -9.67 -1.67 4.49
C LEU A 111 -10.40 -2.96 4.18
N ASP A 112 -11.17 -3.43 5.16
CA ASP A 112 -12.02 -4.60 5.00
C ASP A 112 -13.14 -4.27 4.00
N GLU A 113 -13.44 -5.21 3.11
CA GLU A 113 -14.50 -5.07 2.10
C GLU A 113 -15.90 -4.85 2.72
N THR A 114 -16.06 -5.17 3.99
CA THR A 114 -17.31 -4.94 4.71
C THR A 114 -17.55 -3.47 5.04
N VAL A 115 -16.52 -2.61 4.94
CA VAL A 115 -16.66 -1.18 5.19
C VAL A 115 -17.27 -0.52 3.94
N ALA A 116 -18.49 0.00 4.08
CA ALA A 116 -19.17 0.68 2.99
C ALA A 116 -18.71 2.12 2.85
N ASP A 117 -18.59 2.59 1.60
CA ASP A 117 -18.31 4.00 1.33
C ASP A 117 -19.53 4.85 1.67
N ASP A 118 -19.27 6.01 2.28
CA ASP A 118 -20.29 7.00 2.61
C ASP A 118 -20.07 8.25 1.75
N VAL A 119 -20.41 8.13 0.46
CA VAL A 119 -20.21 9.21 -0.51
C VAL A 119 -21.29 10.27 -0.33
N LYS A 120 -20.87 11.51 -0.13
CA LYS A 120 -21.76 12.65 0.02
C LYS A 120 -22.52 12.91 -1.28
N ASP A 121 -23.79 13.32 -1.15
CA ASP A 121 -24.64 13.65 -2.28
C ASP A 121 -23.99 14.72 -3.17
N GLY A 122 -23.98 14.46 -4.48
CA GLY A 122 -23.43 15.38 -5.47
C GLY A 122 -21.91 15.36 -5.60
N CYS A 123 -21.21 14.60 -4.76
CA CYS A 123 -19.75 14.56 -4.80
C CYS A 123 -19.22 13.56 -5.82
N LEU A 124 -20.02 12.60 -6.26
CA LEU A 124 -19.57 11.53 -7.15
C LEU A 124 -19.00 12.06 -8.47
N GLU A 125 -19.70 13.01 -9.09
CA GLU A 125 -19.27 13.60 -10.36
C GLU A 125 -17.97 14.38 -10.20
N GLU A 126 -17.85 15.18 -9.15
CA GLU A 126 -16.62 15.91 -8.85
C GLU A 126 -15.48 14.95 -8.57
N LEU A 127 -15.72 13.88 -7.83
CA LEU A 127 -14.73 12.86 -7.55
C LEU A 127 -14.20 12.21 -8.83
N ARG A 128 -15.07 11.89 -9.77
CA ARG A 128 -14.67 11.35 -11.07
C ARG A 128 -13.80 12.33 -11.84
N THR A 129 -14.15 13.61 -11.82
CA THR A 129 -13.38 14.68 -12.47
C THR A 129 -11.99 14.80 -11.85
N GLN A 130 -11.89 14.84 -10.52
CA GLN A 130 -10.63 14.92 -9.81
C GLN A 130 -9.74 13.70 -10.08
N SER A 131 -10.33 12.51 -10.12
CA SER A 131 -9.60 11.27 -10.44
C SER A 131 -9.00 11.32 -11.84
N ARG A 132 -9.74 11.79 -12.83
CA ARG A 132 -9.26 11.91 -14.21
C ARG A 132 -8.09 12.88 -14.30
N ILE A 133 -8.19 14.02 -13.64
CA ILE A 133 -7.12 15.02 -13.61
C ILE A 133 -5.87 14.45 -12.95
N PHE A 134 -6.03 13.76 -11.82
CA PHE A 134 -4.91 13.15 -11.12
C PHE A 134 -4.21 12.10 -11.97
N ILE A 135 -4.97 11.20 -12.58
CA ILE A 135 -4.42 10.12 -13.42
C ILE A 135 -3.64 10.71 -14.59
N ALA A 136 -4.16 11.73 -15.25
CA ALA A 136 -3.50 12.40 -16.37
C ALA A 136 -2.16 13.02 -15.93
N ARG A 137 -2.14 13.74 -14.81
CA ARG A 137 -0.93 14.37 -14.27
C ARG A 137 0.08 13.34 -13.82
N PHE A 138 -0.38 12.28 -13.18
CA PHE A 138 0.48 11.19 -12.70
C PHE A 138 1.16 10.49 -13.88
N ALA A 139 0.38 10.15 -14.91
CA ALA A 139 0.90 9.48 -16.11
C ALA A 139 1.92 10.35 -16.84
N GLU A 140 1.68 11.67 -16.95
CA GLU A 140 2.61 12.61 -17.57
C GLU A 140 3.92 12.72 -16.79
N LYS A 141 3.84 12.88 -15.47
CA LYS A 141 5.00 13.08 -14.60
C LYS A 141 5.92 11.86 -14.54
N TYR A 142 5.34 10.65 -14.54
CA TYR A 142 6.10 9.40 -14.37
C TYR A 142 6.18 8.56 -15.63
N ARG A 143 5.94 9.16 -16.78
CA ARG A 143 6.09 8.48 -18.07
C ARG A 143 7.58 8.24 -18.34
N ASN A 144 7.89 7.00 -18.70
CA ASN A 144 9.24 6.63 -19.10
C ASN A 144 9.43 6.81 -20.60
#